data_c7722deaaaa7c4f4dcb5e018b666996d
#
_entry.id   c7722deaaaa7c4f4dcb5e018b666996d
#
_cell.length_a   1.000
_cell.length_b   1.000
_cell.length_c   1.000
_cell.angle_alpha   90.00
_cell.angle_beta   90.00
_cell.angle_gamma   90.00
#
_symmetry.space_group_name_H-M   'P 1'
#
loop_
_entity.id
_entity.type
_entity.pdbx_description
1 polymer ?
#
loop_
_entity_poly.entity_id
_entity_poly.type
_entity_poly.pdbx_seq_one_letter_code
_entity_poly.pdbx_strand_id
1 'polypeptide(L)'
;MDFMPTRERTKDGKAWVRGGEFPVLTRVGAHLAFVGNRMTITGNSAKCGALSATDVKVEIPSFVSNPPLLTVDGKITGDFGEALGYLGRAGFLADLIGKPFEKSRGSGATEAVLSLRVPLGNGATEYSVDAALSQGTFAYQPFLPEVKNLSGKLSVSSKGISTPQVFRGSTAAGPVTASAQSDKNGVTLDIHSEAIPEDLQRLADAGWVTPWFGALSGKTEVRTRATIPWDSKKPLRIEGESALEGLASELPDPLGKSAHTKIPAKFTYEHDGTHASLSVSASPLINLNFGWQADKLLRGYIGLGA
;
A
#
# COMPACT_ATOMS: atom_id res chain seq x y z
N MET A 1 19.86 20.26 -16.12
CA MET A 1 19.63 19.35 -17.24
C MET A 1 18.49 18.44 -16.82
N ASP A 2 17.54 18.22 -17.70
CA ASP A 2 16.43 17.28 -17.44
C ASP A 2 16.81 15.93 -18.04
N PHE A 3 16.73 14.89 -17.23
CA PHE A 3 17.07 13.55 -17.63
C PHE A 3 15.78 12.71 -17.74
N MET A 4 15.55 12.14 -18.93
CA MET A 4 14.48 11.19 -19.19
C MET A 4 15.06 9.79 -19.18
N PRO A 5 14.79 8.99 -18.14
CA PRO A 5 15.39 7.66 -18.02
C PRO A 5 14.93 6.66 -19.07
N THR A 6 13.76 6.90 -19.67
CA THR A 6 13.22 6.07 -20.75
C THR A 6 12.87 6.92 -21.96
N ARG A 7 13.35 6.51 -23.13
CA ARG A 7 13.01 7.11 -24.42
C ARG A 7 12.68 6.01 -25.41
N GLU A 8 11.61 6.21 -26.14
CA GLU A 8 11.22 5.37 -27.25
C GLU A 8 11.28 6.13 -28.56
N ARG A 9 11.66 5.47 -29.65
CA ARG A 9 11.54 6.07 -30.97
C ARG A 9 10.10 6.08 -31.42
N THR A 10 9.67 7.16 -32.04
CA THR A 10 8.39 7.19 -32.75
C THR A 10 8.34 6.08 -33.79
N LYS A 11 7.11 5.61 -34.14
CA LYS A 11 6.92 4.51 -35.12
C LYS A 11 7.59 4.79 -36.47
N ASP A 12 7.76 6.05 -36.84
CA ASP A 12 8.48 6.51 -38.06
C ASP A 12 10.01 6.60 -37.86
N GLY A 13 10.51 6.34 -36.65
CA GLY A 13 11.92 6.36 -36.30
C GLY A 13 12.59 7.75 -36.28
N LYS A 14 11.83 8.84 -36.49
CA LYS A 14 12.37 10.20 -36.66
C LYS A 14 12.54 10.99 -35.37
N ALA A 15 11.78 10.67 -34.32
CA ALA A 15 11.85 11.38 -33.05
C ALA A 15 12.01 10.44 -31.87
N TRP A 16 12.61 10.96 -30.78
CA TRP A 16 12.63 10.30 -29.49
C TRP A 16 11.46 10.90 -28.67
N VAL A 17 10.59 10.03 -28.18
CA VAL A 17 9.52 10.40 -27.27
C VAL A 17 9.80 9.82 -25.90
N ARG A 18 9.20 10.43 -24.88
CA ARG A 18 9.28 9.90 -23.51
C ARG A 18 8.62 8.52 -23.47
N GLY A 19 9.38 7.53 -23.07
CA GLY A 19 8.83 6.22 -22.68
C GLY A 19 8.04 6.35 -21.38
N GLY A 20 6.92 5.62 -21.26
CA GLY A 20 5.90 5.85 -20.23
C GLY A 20 6.23 5.45 -18.79
N GLU A 21 7.42 4.87 -18.53
CA GLU A 21 7.64 4.11 -17.30
C GLU A 21 8.26 4.89 -16.12
N PHE A 22 8.97 6.01 -16.37
CA PHE A 22 9.63 6.75 -15.29
C PHE A 22 9.41 8.26 -15.42
N PRO A 23 9.12 8.96 -14.30
CA PRO A 23 9.06 10.42 -14.29
C PRO A 23 10.41 11.06 -14.62
N VAL A 24 10.35 12.26 -15.17
CA VAL A 24 11.55 13.03 -15.53
C VAL A 24 12.33 13.45 -14.28
N LEU A 25 13.63 13.21 -14.28
CA LEU A 25 14.54 13.80 -13.30
C LEU A 25 14.96 15.20 -13.77
N THR A 26 14.82 16.17 -12.89
CA THR A 26 15.18 17.57 -13.11
C THR A 26 16.30 17.99 -12.17
N ARG A 27 16.97 19.10 -12.47
CA ARG A 27 18.06 19.66 -11.66
C ARG A 27 19.15 18.63 -11.33
N VAL A 28 19.49 17.77 -12.31
CA VAL A 28 20.51 16.75 -12.14
C VAL A 28 21.89 17.42 -12.13
N GLY A 29 22.58 17.30 -11.01
CA GLY A 29 23.99 17.63 -10.84
C GLY A 29 24.79 16.34 -10.66
N ALA A 30 25.59 15.96 -11.64
CA ALA A 30 26.34 14.73 -11.60
C ALA A 30 27.69 14.86 -12.34
N HIS A 31 28.67 14.07 -11.90
CA HIS A 31 29.95 13.90 -12.54
C HIS A 31 30.04 12.50 -13.14
N LEU A 32 30.31 12.42 -14.44
CA LEU A 32 30.52 11.17 -15.17
C LEU A 32 32.02 10.99 -15.42
N ALA A 33 32.54 9.80 -15.09
CA ALA A 33 33.93 9.42 -15.35
C ALA A 33 34.00 8.05 -16.03
N PHE A 34 34.91 7.93 -16.98
CA PHE A 34 35.32 6.66 -17.59
C PHE A 34 36.80 6.46 -17.30
N VAL A 35 37.16 5.33 -16.70
CA VAL A 35 38.54 4.96 -16.38
C VAL A 35 38.77 3.51 -16.80
N GLY A 36 39.49 3.30 -17.86
CA GLY A 36 39.64 1.98 -18.49
C GLY A 36 38.27 1.42 -18.89
N ASN A 37 37.93 0.26 -18.36
CA ASN A 37 36.65 -0.42 -18.61
C ASN A 37 35.59 -0.13 -17.59
N ARG A 38 35.73 0.90 -16.75
CA ARG A 38 34.80 1.31 -15.71
C ARG A 38 34.11 2.59 -16.09
N MET A 39 32.81 2.67 -15.78
CA MET A 39 32.02 3.92 -15.76
C MET A 39 31.56 4.21 -14.33
N THR A 40 31.67 5.46 -13.92
CA THR A 40 31.10 5.91 -12.65
C THR A 40 30.36 7.25 -12.88
N ILE A 41 29.14 7.36 -12.35
CA ILE A 41 28.40 8.60 -12.24
C ILE A 41 28.22 8.87 -10.75
N THR A 42 28.69 10.01 -10.28
CA THR A 42 28.44 10.48 -8.92
C THR A 42 27.49 11.67 -9.00
N GLY A 43 26.28 11.49 -8.50
CA GLY A 43 25.23 12.50 -8.50
C GLY A 43 25.12 13.15 -7.13
N ASN A 44 25.26 14.49 -7.08
CA ASN A 44 25.12 15.23 -5.84
C ASN A 44 23.66 15.59 -5.56
N SER A 45 22.86 15.74 -6.62
CA SER A 45 21.43 16.08 -6.50
C SER A 45 20.67 15.72 -7.77
N ALA A 46 19.43 15.30 -7.59
CA ALA A 46 18.41 15.24 -8.64
C ALA A 46 17.03 15.45 -7.99
N LYS A 47 16.07 15.94 -8.78
CA LYS A 47 14.69 16.08 -8.33
C LYS A 47 13.73 15.31 -9.24
N CYS A 48 12.71 14.72 -8.62
CA CYS A 48 11.57 14.13 -9.29
C CYS A 48 10.29 14.64 -8.64
N GLY A 49 9.67 15.69 -9.20
CA GLY A 49 8.62 16.44 -8.50
C GLY A 49 9.15 17.04 -7.21
N ALA A 50 8.48 16.79 -6.09
CA ALA A 50 8.89 17.21 -4.76
C ALA A 50 9.90 16.24 -4.09
N LEU A 51 10.19 15.08 -4.70
CA LEU A 51 11.23 14.19 -4.21
C LEU A 51 12.62 14.68 -4.60
N SER A 52 13.58 14.52 -3.70
CA SER A 52 14.99 14.83 -3.90
C SER A 52 15.81 13.56 -3.77
N ALA A 53 16.71 13.34 -4.72
CA ALA A 53 17.72 12.27 -4.63
C ALA A 53 19.08 12.87 -4.34
N THR A 54 19.80 12.29 -3.42
CA THR A 54 21.16 12.66 -3.00
C THR A 54 22.04 11.42 -2.92
N ASP A 55 23.36 11.63 -2.83
CA ASP A 55 24.35 10.55 -2.70
C ASP A 55 24.18 9.48 -3.79
N VAL A 56 23.78 9.88 -5.00
CA VAL A 56 23.52 8.94 -6.10
C VAL A 56 24.85 8.47 -6.69
N LYS A 57 25.07 7.18 -6.67
CA LYS A 57 26.20 6.53 -7.34
C LYS A 57 25.67 5.53 -8.36
N VAL A 58 26.07 5.72 -9.62
CA VAL A 58 25.83 4.75 -10.69
C VAL A 58 27.17 4.23 -11.15
N GLU A 59 27.33 2.93 -11.24
CA GLU A 59 28.60 2.33 -11.59
C GLU A 59 28.43 1.12 -12.53
N ILE A 60 29.29 1.02 -13.52
CA ILE A 60 29.57 -0.20 -14.26
C ILE A 60 31.04 -0.52 -13.99
N PRO A 61 31.34 -1.47 -13.06
CA PRO A 61 32.70 -1.78 -12.65
C PRO A 61 33.57 -2.27 -13.80
N SER A 62 32.97 -2.96 -14.77
CA SER A 62 33.66 -3.46 -15.94
C SER A 62 32.73 -3.70 -17.11
N PHE A 63 32.97 -3.03 -18.22
CA PHE A 63 32.25 -3.28 -19.48
C PHE A 63 32.60 -4.61 -20.16
N VAL A 64 33.72 -5.23 -19.78
CA VAL A 64 34.16 -6.50 -20.35
C VAL A 64 33.68 -7.72 -19.56
N SER A 65 33.04 -7.53 -18.43
CA SER A 65 32.34 -8.62 -17.74
C SER A 65 31.15 -9.09 -18.56
N ASN A 66 30.77 -10.36 -18.43
CA ASN A 66 29.67 -10.94 -19.21
C ASN A 66 28.62 -11.58 -18.30
N PRO A 67 27.43 -10.95 -18.11
CA PRO A 67 27.08 -9.59 -18.56
C PRO A 67 27.76 -8.50 -17.72
N PRO A 68 27.94 -7.27 -18.25
CA PRO A 68 28.27 -6.12 -17.42
C PRO A 68 27.18 -5.84 -16.40
N LEU A 69 27.57 -5.43 -15.20
CA LEU A 69 26.65 -5.13 -14.10
C LEU A 69 26.54 -3.62 -13.91
N LEU A 70 25.34 -3.06 -14.06
CA LEU A 70 25.02 -1.70 -13.64
C LEU A 70 24.57 -1.72 -12.19
N THR A 71 25.16 -0.90 -11.35
CA THR A 71 24.70 -0.66 -9.98
C THR A 71 24.22 0.79 -9.83
N VAL A 72 23.16 1.00 -9.08
CA VAL A 72 22.63 2.32 -8.72
C VAL A 72 22.34 2.31 -7.24
N ASP A 73 23.01 3.19 -6.50
CA ASP A 73 22.75 3.42 -5.09
C ASP A 73 22.39 4.89 -4.89
N GLY A 74 21.50 5.22 -3.93
CA GLY A 74 21.12 6.58 -3.66
C GLY A 74 20.15 6.71 -2.48
N LYS A 75 20.03 7.96 -2.00
CA LYS A 75 19.05 8.33 -0.98
C LYS A 75 17.96 9.20 -1.61
N ILE A 76 16.74 8.98 -1.20
CA ILE A 76 15.56 9.74 -1.64
C ILE A 76 14.90 10.32 -0.40
N THR A 77 14.60 11.61 -0.45
CA THR A 77 13.87 12.31 0.60
C THR A 77 12.75 13.14 0.00
N GLY A 78 11.67 13.33 0.74
CA GLY A 78 10.57 14.17 0.30
C GLY A 78 9.27 13.91 1.05
N ASP A 79 8.16 14.29 0.42
CA ASP A 79 6.83 14.05 0.96
C ASP A 79 6.32 12.65 0.61
N PHE A 80 5.68 11.99 1.56
CA PHE A 80 5.16 10.63 1.41
C PHE A 80 4.07 10.54 0.34
N GLY A 81 3.20 11.55 0.22
CA GLY A 81 2.16 11.59 -0.82
C GLY A 81 2.76 11.64 -2.23
N GLU A 82 3.84 12.40 -2.41
CA GLU A 82 4.60 12.43 -3.66
C GLU A 82 5.27 11.08 -3.95
N ALA A 83 5.81 10.43 -2.92
CA ALA A 83 6.41 9.10 -3.06
C ALA A 83 5.37 8.05 -3.47
N LEU A 84 4.18 8.04 -2.88
CA LEU A 84 3.05 7.20 -3.29
C LEU A 84 2.65 7.46 -4.75
N GLY A 85 2.52 8.74 -5.13
CA GLY A 85 2.21 9.13 -6.50
C GLY A 85 3.29 8.72 -7.51
N TYR A 86 4.56 8.70 -7.10
CA TYR A 86 5.67 8.19 -7.91
C TYR A 86 5.55 6.68 -8.13
N LEU A 87 5.34 5.91 -7.06
CA LEU A 87 5.18 4.45 -7.11
C LEU A 87 4.01 4.03 -8.02
N GLY A 88 2.90 4.77 -7.98
CA GLY A 88 1.75 4.53 -8.86
C GLY A 88 2.01 4.77 -10.35
N ARG A 89 3.10 5.47 -10.70
CA ARG A 89 3.48 5.80 -12.08
C ARG A 89 4.74 5.09 -12.57
N ALA A 90 5.48 4.46 -11.68
CA ALA A 90 6.74 3.80 -12.00
C ALA A 90 6.48 2.37 -12.49
N GLY A 91 6.44 2.19 -13.82
CA GLY A 91 6.40 0.96 -14.59
C GLY A 91 6.07 -0.33 -13.84
N PHE A 92 7.06 -1.14 -13.58
CA PHE A 92 6.89 -2.44 -12.91
C PHE A 92 6.32 -2.35 -11.47
N LEU A 93 6.51 -1.22 -10.77
CA LEU A 93 5.93 -0.99 -9.44
C LEU A 93 4.46 -0.60 -9.52
N ALA A 94 4.03 0.04 -10.62
CA ALA A 94 2.64 0.44 -10.81
C ALA A 94 1.69 -0.76 -10.85
N ASP A 95 2.09 -1.86 -11.47
CA ASP A 95 1.27 -3.09 -11.51
C ASP A 95 1.24 -3.81 -10.15
N LEU A 96 2.31 -3.74 -9.38
CA LEU A 96 2.43 -4.41 -8.09
C LEU A 96 1.79 -3.61 -6.94
N ILE A 97 2.02 -2.29 -6.91
CA ILE A 97 1.65 -1.40 -5.80
C ILE A 97 0.66 -0.32 -6.26
N GLY A 98 0.75 0.15 -7.51
CA GLY A 98 0.05 1.33 -7.99
C GLY A 98 -1.47 1.22 -7.95
N LYS A 99 -2.05 0.19 -8.54
CA LYS A 99 -3.51 0.03 -8.61
C LYS A 99 -4.19 -0.06 -7.26
N PRO A 100 -3.71 -0.86 -6.29
CA PRO A 100 -4.29 -0.89 -4.95
C PRO A 100 -4.24 0.47 -4.22
N PHE A 101 -3.23 1.29 -4.51
CA PHE A 101 -3.01 2.58 -3.83
C PHE A 101 -3.39 3.81 -4.66
N GLU A 102 -4.00 3.64 -5.84
CA GLU A 102 -4.37 4.74 -6.75
C GLU A 102 -5.24 5.82 -6.09
N LYS A 103 -6.15 5.42 -5.19
CA LYS A 103 -7.04 6.32 -4.45
C LYS A 103 -6.48 6.73 -3.08
N SER A 104 -5.32 6.19 -2.70
CA SER A 104 -4.73 6.52 -1.41
C SER A 104 -4.10 7.92 -1.42
N ARG A 105 -4.08 8.53 -0.25
CA ARG A 105 -3.46 9.83 -0.01
C ARG A 105 -2.56 9.71 1.20
N GLY A 106 -1.47 10.46 1.18
CA GLY A 106 -0.55 10.52 2.29
C GLY A 106 0.16 11.86 2.34
N SER A 107 0.76 12.15 3.46
CA SER A 107 1.67 13.27 3.66
C SER A 107 2.68 12.92 4.73
N GLY A 108 3.73 13.71 4.84
CA GLY A 108 4.75 13.53 5.88
C GLY A 108 6.13 13.30 5.29
N ALA A 109 7.14 13.47 6.16
CA ALA A 109 8.52 13.31 5.75
C ALA A 109 8.85 11.83 5.50
N THR A 110 9.34 11.52 4.31
CA THR A 110 9.85 10.19 3.97
C THR A 110 11.31 10.25 3.55
N GLU A 111 12.02 9.21 3.95
CA GLU A 111 13.41 8.96 3.54
C GLU A 111 13.50 7.52 3.07
N ALA A 112 14.17 7.30 1.93
CA ALA A 112 14.38 5.96 1.39
C ALA A 112 15.81 5.80 0.90
N VAL A 113 16.37 4.60 1.10
CA VAL A 113 17.64 4.17 0.51
C VAL A 113 17.32 3.18 -0.61
N LEU A 114 17.79 3.49 -1.81
CA LEU A 114 17.65 2.65 -2.99
C LEU A 114 18.97 1.97 -3.29
N SER A 115 18.92 0.68 -3.59
CA SER A 115 19.99 -0.06 -4.24
C SER A 115 19.42 -0.88 -5.39
N LEU A 116 20.05 -0.79 -6.56
CA LEU A 116 19.63 -1.48 -7.78
C LEU A 116 20.85 -2.12 -8.46
N ARG A 117 20.72 -3.36 -8.90
CA ARG A 117 21.73 -4.14 -9.60
C ARG A 117 21.12 -4.74 -10.85
N VAL A 118 21.54 -4.24 -12.01
CA VAL A 118 20.98 -4.60 -13.31
C VAL A 118 22.07 -5.25 -14.16
N PRO A 119 22.02 -6.55 -14.43
CA PRO A 119 22.85 -7.16 -15.45
C PRO A 119 22.49 -6.56 -16.84
N LEU A 120 23.48 -6.00 -17.55
CA LEU A 120 23.27 -5.44 -18.88
C LEU A 120 23.31 -6.56 -19.94
N GLY A 121 22.39 -7.50 -19.82
CA GLY A 121 22.27 -8.70 -20.65
C GLY A 121 21.31 -9.68 -19.99
N ASN A 122 21.58 -10.97 -20.11
CA ASN A 122 20.77 -12.00 -19.45
C ASN A 122 21.07 -12.02 -17.94
N GLY A 123 20.04 -11.96 -17.13
CA GLY A 123 20.13 -12.02 -15.65
C GLY A 123 18.93 -11.36 -14.99
N ALA A 124 18.68 -11.71 -13.74
CA ALA A 124 17.63 -11.09 -12.96
C ALA A 124 18.11 -9.75 -12.37
N THR A 125 17.27 -8.72 -12.45
CA THR A 125 17.50 -7.46 -11.76
C THR A 125 17.24 -7.64 -10.26
N GLU A 126 18.21 -7.24 -9.44
CA GLU A 126 18.04 -7.17 -7.99
C GLU A 126 17.81 -5.71 -7.58
N TYR A 127 16.91 -5.49 -6.65
CA TYR A 127 16.65 -4.17 -6.08
C TYR A 127 16.31 -4.28 -4.60
N SER A 128 16.60 -3.21 -3.86
CA SER A 128 16.09 -2.97 -2.51
C SER A 128 15.77 -1.49 -2.32
N VAL A 129 14.69 -1.23 -1.62
CA VAL A 129 14.26 0.08 -1.16
C VAL A 129 13.91 -0.03 0.30
N ASP A 130 14.68 0.63 1.17
CA ASP A 130 14.40 0.74 2.59
C ASP A 130 13.86 2.14 2.87
N ALA A 131 12.57 2.23 3.16
CA ALA A 131 11.86 3.49 3.35
C ALA A 131 11.43 3.69 4.80
N ALA A 132 11.59 4.90 5.31
CA ALA A 132 11.08 5.34 6.61
C ALA A 132 10.07 6.47 6.42
N LEU A 133 8.97 6.41 7.16
CA LEU A 133 7.98 7.47 7.28
C LEU A 133 8.00 7.99 8.72
N SER A 134 7.95 9.31 8.87
CA SER A 134 7.93 9.98 10.17
C SER A 134 6.77 10.95 10.26
N GLN A 135 5.91 10.76 11.28
CA GLN A 135 4.77 11.64 11.60
C GLN A 135 3.86 11.98 10.41
N GLY A 136 3.67 11.00 9.54
CA GLY A 136 2.85 11.16 8.34
C GLY A 136 1.36 10.99 8.58
N THR A 137 0.58 11.22 7.52
CA THR A 137 -0.83 10.83 7.43
C THR A 137 -0.98 9.81 6.31
N PHE A 138 -1.99 8.94 6.43
CA PHE A 138 -2.33 8.00 5.38
C PHE A 138 -3.82 7.71 5.35
N ALA A 139 -4.44 7.90 4.20
CA ALA A 139 -5.80 7.51 3.90
C ALA A 139 -5.80 6.55 2.71
N TYR A 140 -6.18 5.28 2.93
CA TYR A 140 -6.18 4.26 1.89
C TYR A 140 -7.35 4.43 0.92
N GLN A 141 -8.55 4.60 1.46
CA GLN A 141 -9.78 4.82 0.71
C GLN A 141 -10.62 5.91 1.40
N PRO A 142 -11.47 6.66 0.67
CA PRO A 142 -12.25 7.75 1.27
C PRO A 142 -13.19 7.31 2.40
N PHE A 143 -13.65 6.05 2.36
CA PHE A 143 -14.58 5.49 3.36
C PHE A 143 -13.88 4.83 4.55
N LEU A 144 -12.54 4.72 4.52
CA LEU A 144 -11.76 4.23 5.67
C LEU A 144 -11.21 5.39 6.51
N PRO A 145 -11.01 5.18 7.82
CA PRO A 145 -10.42 6.18 8.68
C PRO A 145 -9.03 6.61 8.20
N GLU A 146 -8.75 7.91 8.25
CA GLU A 146 -7.41 8.43 8.06
C GLU A 146 -6.53 8.08 9.26
N VAL A 147 -5.34 7.57 9.01
CA VAL A 147 -4.31 7.33 10.02
C VAL A 147 -3.42 8.56 10.12
N LYS A 148 -3.26 9.10 11.33
CA LYS A 148 -2.42 10.26 11.66
C LYS A 148 -1.21 9.84 12.47
N ASN A 149 -0.18 10.70 12.48
CA ASN A 149 1.09 10.47 13.21
C ASN A 149 1.73 9.13 12.85
N LEU A 150 1.54 8.70 11.59
CA LEU A 150 2.03 7.41 11.11
C LEU A 150 3.56 7.43 10.99
N SER A 151 4.21 6.50 11.66
CA SER A 151 5.65 6.32 11.60
C SER A 151 6.01 4.84 11.54
N GLY A 152 7.04 4.49 10.77
CA GLY A 152 7.46 3.10 10.60
C GLY A 152 8.49 2.94 9.49
N LYS A 153 8.90 1.70 9.24
CA LYS A 153 9.85 1.36 8.17
C LYS A 153 9.32 0.21 7.31
N LEU A 154 9.48 0.37 6.01
CA LEU A 154 9.15 -0.61 4.98
C LEU A 154 10.42 -0.97 4.21
N SER A 155 10.66 -2.24 4.01
CA SER A 155 11.67 -2.77 3.11
C SER A 155 10.99 -3.50 1.95
N VAL A 156 11.31 -3.10 0.73
CA VAL A 156 10.83 -3.72 -0.52
C VAL A 156 12.04 -4.14 -1.33
N SER A 157 12.10 -5.39 -1.73
CA SER A 157 13.23 -5.91 -2.51
C SER A 157 12.77 -6.98 -3.51
N SER A 158 13.68 -7.39 -4.39
CA SER A 158 13.49 -8.57 -5.26
C SER A 158 13.20 -9.87 -4.50
N LYS A 159 13.44 -9.89 -3.17
CA LYS A 159 13.15 -11.03 -2.28
C LYS A 159 11.80 -10.91 -1.58
N GLY A 160 11.16 -9.74 -1.66
CA GLY A 160 9.85 -9.52 -1.05
C GLY A 160 9.71 -8.20 -0.29
N ILE A 161 8.64 -8.13 0.50
CA ILE A 161 8.24 -6.98 1.28
C ILE A 161 8.25 -7.35 2.77
N SER A 162 8.73 -6.45 3.62
CA SER A 162 8.68 -6.59 5.08
C SER A 162 8.64 -5.23 5.77
N THR A 163 8.21 -5.20 7.02
CA THR A 163 8.24 -4.02 7.88
C THR A 163 9.26 -4.23 9.00
N PRO A 164 10.53 -3.85 8.83
CA PRO A 164 11.55 -3.96 9.86
C PRO A 164 11.18 -3.22 11.15
N GLN A 165 10.40 -2.16 11.01
CA GLN A 165 9.77 -1.45 12.11
C GLN A 165 8.27 -1.29 11.80
N VAL A 166 7.43 -1.89 12.65
CA VAL A 166 5.98 -1.83 12.57
C VAL A 166 5.50 -0.38 12.47
N PHE A 167 4.61 -0.11 11.55
CA PHE A 167 3.95 1.20 11.46
C PHE A 167 3.06 1.41 12.67
N ARG A 168 3.14 2.59 13.25
CA ARG A 168 2.35 3.04 14.39
C ARG A 168 1.76 4.40 14.08
N GLY A 169 0.50 4.58 14.38
CA GLY A 169 -0.23 5.83 14.19
C GLY A 169 -1.51 5.83 15.02
N SER A 170 -2.42 6.72 14.70
CA SER A 170 -3.71 6.82 15.35
C SER A 170 -4.82 7.19 14.37
N THR A 171 -6.01 6.68 14.59
CA THR A 171 -7.26 7.11 13.98
C THR A 171 -8.10 7.91 14.97
N ALA A 172 -9.32 8.32 14.59
CA ALA A 172 -10.28 8.92 15.53
C ALA A 172 -10.69 7.93 16.64
N ALA A 173 -10.71 6.62 16.33
CA ALA A 173 -11.05 5.58 17.28
C ALA A 173 -9.94 5.33 18.33
N GLY A 174 -8.67 5.47 17.95
CA GLY A 174 -7.55 5.20 18.84
C GLY A 174 -6.27 4.79 18.10
N PRO A 175 -5.34 4.11 18.79
CA PRO A 175 -4.08 3.69 18.21
C PRO A 175 -4.28 2.65 17.11
N VAL A 176 -3.37 2.69 16.12
CA VAL A 176 -3.29 1.69 15.05
C VAL A 176 -1.85 1.23 14.86
N THR A 177 -1.68 -0.05 14.64
CA THR A 177 -0.39 -0.63 14.22
C THR A 177 -0.60 -1.46 12.96
N ALA A 178 0.38 -1.44 12.06
CA ALA A 178 0.34 -2.22 10.83
C ALA A 178 1.72 -2.79 10.50
N SER A 179 1.74 -4.04 10.06
CA SER A 179 2.93 -4.70 9.53
C SER A 179 2.63 -5.39 8.21
N ALA A 180 3.64 -5.49 7.37
CA ALA A 180 3.59 -6.17 6.09
C ALA A 180 4.69 -7.23 6.02
N GLN A 181 4.37 -8.37 5.46
CA GLN A 181 5.31 -9.42 5.13
C GLN A 181 4.88 -10.11 3.85
N SER A 182 5.82 -10.46 3.00
CA SER A 182 5.51 -11.25 1.81
C SER A 182 6.16 -12.63 1.85
N ASP A 183 5.53 -13.56 1.13
CA ASP A 183 6.05 -14.89 0.84
C ASP A 183 5.89 -15.20 -0.66
N LYS A 184 6.10 -16.46 -1.04
CA LYS A 184 5.93 -16.93 -2.42
C LYS A 184 4.49 -16.79 -2.97
N ASN A 185 3.50 -16.61 -2.11
CA ASN A 185 2.08 -16.56 -2.50
C ASN A 185 1.56 -15.12 -2.63
N GLY A 186 2.13 -14.17 -1.88
CA GLY A 186 1.64 -12.79 -1.87
C GLY A 186 2.17 -11.97 -0.70
N VAL A 187 1.50 -10.85 -0.44
CA VAL A 187 1.75 -9.95 0.68
C VAL A 187 0.66 -10.13 1.72
N THR A 188 1.04 -10.29 2.97
CA THR A 188 0.14 -10.28 4.13
C THR A 188 0.34 -8.98 4.91
N LEU A 189 -0.76 -8.30 5.19
CA LEU A 189 -0.82 -7.12 6.06
C LEU A 189 -1.55 -7.53 7.34
N ASP A 190 -0.92 -7.32 8.49
CA ASP A 190 -1.56 -7.47 9.80
C ASP A 190 -1.77 -6.09 10.41
N ILE A 191 -3.02 -5.77 10.75
CA ILE A 191 -3.44 -4.47 11.27
C ILE A 191 -4.16 -4.68 12.59
N HIS A 192 -3.76 -3.94 13.62
CA HIS A 192 -4.45 -3.86 14.90
C HIS A 192 -4.94 -2.43 15.09
N SER A 193 -6.23 -2.25 15.32
CA SER A 193 -6.86 -0.95 15.47
C SER A 193 -8.01 -0.99 16.45
N GLU A 194 -8.48 0.16 16.85
CA GLU A 194 -9.82 0.35 17.44
C GLU A 194 -10.80 0.80 16.35
N ALA A 195 -12.09 0.49 16.52
CA ALA A 195 -13.19 0.92 15.67
C ALA A 195 -14.29 1.56 16.52
N ILE A 196 -14.92 2.59 15.98
CA ILE A 196 -16.05 3.33 16.56
C ILE A 196 -17.25 3.29 15.60
N PRO A 197 -18.49 3.56 16.08
CA PRO A 197 -19.68 3.56 15.21
C PRO A 197 -19.57 4.50 14.01
N GLU A 198 -18.86 5.62 14.15
CA GLU A 198 -18.64 6.60 13.08
C GLU A 198 -17.86 6.01 11.89
N ASP A 199 -17.04 4.99 12.12
CA ASP A 199 -16.34 4.29 11.03
C ASP A 199 -17.32 3.48 10.18
N LEU A 200 -18.37 2.91 10.81
CA LEU A 200 -19.47 2.25 10.13
C LEU A 200 -20.36 3.24 9.36
N GLN A 201 -20.55 4.45 9.91
CA GLN A 201 -21.28 5.52 9.22
C GLN A 201 -20.59 5.90 7.90
N ARG A 202 -19.27 5.96 7.86
CA ARG A 202 -18.50 6.21 6.62
C ARG A 202 -18.75 5.14 5.56
N LEU A 203 -18.91 3.88 5.98
CA LEU A 203 -19.27 2.79 5.08
C LEU A 203 -20.72 2.93 4.58
N ALA A 204 -21.62 3.42 5.43
CA ALA A 204 -23.00 3.72 5.05
C ALA A 204 -23.09 4.86 4.04
N ASP A 205 -22.33 5.95 4.26
CA ASP A 205 -22.26 7.09 3.35
C ASP A 205 -21.69 6.70 1.98
N ALA A 206 -20.85 5.67 1.95
CA ALA A 206 -20.34 5.06 0.72
C ALA A 206 -21.33 4.07 0.07
N GLY A 207 -22.52 3.88 0.64
CA GLY A 207 -23.57 3.00 0.11
C GLY A 207 -23.38 1.49 0.42
N TRP A 208 -22.47 1.15 1.34
CA TRP A 208 -22.15 -0.26 1.66
C TRP A 208 -23.12 -0.88 2.66
N VAL A 209 -23.75 -0.08 3.52
CA VAL A 209 -24.65 -0.52 4.60
C VAL A 209 -25.74 0.52 4.89
N THR A 210 -26.82 0.12 5.54
CA THR A 210 -27.91 1.01 5.94
C THR A 210 -27.60 1.79 7.23
N PRO A 211 -28.08 3.05 7.38
CA PRO A 211 -27.68 3.96 8.45
C PRO A 211 -28.43 3.72 9.78
N TRP A 212 -28.34 2.54 10.39
CA TRP A 212 -28.91 2.27 11.75
C TRP A 212 -27.85 2.23 12.86
N PHE A 213 -26.68 2.78 12.58
CA PHE A 213 -25.55 2.81 13.51
C PHE A 213 -25.66 3.86 14.62
N GLY A 214 -26.64 4.78 14.55
CA GLY A 214 -26.87 5.77 15.60
C GLY A 214 -27.27 5.17 16.97
N ALA A 215 -27.66 3.89 16.99
CA ALA A 215 -27.94 3.15 18.22
C ALA A 215 -26.70 2.47 18.82
N LEU A 216 -25.54 2.62 18.17
CA LEU A 216 -24.27 2.07 18.65
C LEU A 216 -23.49 3.15 19.39
N SER A 217 -22.74 2.75 20.41
CA SER A 217 -21.84 3.64 21.16
C SER A 217 -20.62 2.90 21.68
N GLY A 218 -19.55 3.65 22.01
CA GLY A 218 -18.32 3.09 22.53
C GLY A 218 -17.33 2.74 21.43
N LYS A 219 -16.36 1.86 21.73
CA LYS A 219 -15.32 1.42 20.80
C LYS A 219 -14.92 -0.03 21.06
N THR A 220 -14.35 -0.67 20.07
CA THR A 220 -13.89 -2.06 20.19
C THR A 220 -12.56 -2.28 19.45
N GLU A 221 -11.75 -3.21 19.95
CA GLU A 221 -10.54 -3.63 19.23
C GLU A 221 -10.91 -4.49 18.02
N VAL A 222 -10.19 -4.27 16.92
CA VAL A 222 -10.31 -5.04 15.68
C VAL A 222 -8.92 -5.47 15.22
N ARG A 223 -8.80 -6.74 14.90
CA ARG A 223 -7.62 -7.30 14.24
C ARG A 223 -7.99 -7.64 12.81
N THR A 224 -7.26 -7.09 11.87
CA THR A 224 -7.50 -7.30 10.43
C THR A 224 -6.28 -7.89 9.77
N ARG A 225 -6.48 -8.91 8.95
CA ARG A 225 -5.46 -9.48 8.07
C ARG A 225 -5.89 -9.36 6.62
N ALA A 226 -5.07 -8.69 5.80
CA ALA A 226 -5.29 -8.62 4.37
C ALA A 226 -4.23 -9.45 3.64
N THR A 227 -4.65 -10.33 2.74
CA THR A 227 -3.77 -11.15 1.89
C THR A 227 -3.93 -10.71 0.45
N ILE A 228 -2.86 -10.19 -0.14
CA ILE A 228 -2.79 -9.68 -1.52
C ILE A 228 -1.93 -10.67 -2.31
N PRO A 229 -2.51 -11.52 -3.15
CA PRO A 229 -1.75 -12.52 -3.89
C PRO A 229 -0.92 -11.88 -5.02
N TRP A 230 0.26 -12.47 -5.32
CA TRP A 230 1.04 -12.09 -6.51
C TRP A 230 0.33 -12.47 -7.81
N ASP A 231 -0.43 -13.55 -7.79
CA ASP A 231 -1.26 -13.98 -8.91
C ASP A 231 -2.56 -13.18 -8.93
N SER A 232 -2.70 -12.27 -9.89
CA SER A 232 -3.88 -11.43 -10.06
C SER A 232 -5.18 -12.19 -10.35
N LYS A 233 -5.11 -13.51 -10.62
CA LYS A 233 -6.28 -14.39 -10.77
C LYS A 233 -6.84 -14.88 -9.44
N LYS A 234 -6.05 -14.74 -8.37
CA LYS A 234 -6.51 -15.10 -7.02
C LYS A 234 -7.15 -13.87 -6.37
N PRO A 235 -8.18 -14.07 -5.53
CA PRO A 235 -8.85 -12.95 -4.88
C PRO A 235 -7.96 -12.30 -3.81
N LEU A 236 -8.04 -10.98 -3.71
CA LEU A 236 -7.71 -10.25 -2.48
C LEU A 236 -8.64 -10.77 -1.38
N ARG A 237 -8.09 -11.09 -0.20
CA ARG A 237 -8.84 -11.53 0.97
C ARG A 237 -8.52 -10.65 2.17
N ILE A 238 -9.57 -10.14 2.81
CA ILE A 238 -9.47 -9.37 4.05
C ILE A 238 -10.31 -10.09 5.10
N GLU A 239 -9.69 -10.46 6.19
CA GLU A 239 -10.31 -11.10 7.35
C GLU A 239 -10.15 -10.21 8.56
N GLY A 240 -11.21 -10.11 9.36
CA GLY A 240 -11.11 -9.37 10.61
C GLY A 240 -11.85 -10.06 11.73
N GLU A 241 -11.39 -9.82 12.94
CA GLU A 241 -11.98 -10.34 14.17
C GLU A 241 -12.03 -9.28 15.27
N SER A 242 -13.07 -9.37 16.09
CA SER A 242 -13.29 -8.54 17.28
C SER A 242 -14.03 -9.33 18.33
N ALA A 243 -13.86 -8.98 19.59
CA ALA A 243 -14.72 -9.47 20.67
C ALA A 243 -15.95 -8.60 20.87
N LEU A 244 -16.11 -7.49 20.15
CA LEU A 244 -17.11 -6.45 20.33
C LEU A 244 -17.21 -5.94 21.79
N GLU A 245 -16.19 -6.18 22.61
CA GLU A 245 -16.09 -5.63 23.96
C GLU A 245 -15.84 -4.12 23.87
N GLY A 246 -16.51 -3.33 24.71
CA GLY A 246 -16.45 -1.88 24.69
C GLY A 246 -17.47 -1.21 23.76
N LEU A 247 -18.09 -1.95 22.83
CA LEU A 247 -19.16 -1.49 21.97
C LEU A 247 -20.53 -1.82 22.60
N ALA A 248 -21.43 -0.85 22.70
CA ALA A 248 -22.81 -1.05 23.13
C ALA A 248 -23.78 -0.87 21.95
N SER A 249 -24.94 -1.53 22.03
CA SER A 249 -26.05 -1.40 21.08
C SER A 249 -27.35 -1.25 21.83
N GLU A 250 -28.08 -0.13 21.57
CA GLU A 250 -29.43 0.16 22.11
C GLU A 250 -30.54 -0.37 21.19
N LEU A 251 -30.20 -1.16 20.16
CA LEU A 251 -31.21 -1.80 19.33
C LEU A 251 -32.03 -2.83 20.13
N PRO A 252 -33.27 -3.11 19.72
CA PRO A 252 -34.07 -4.17 20.34
C PRO A 252 -33.45 -5.54 20.13
N ASP A 253 -33.82 -6.52 20.98
CA ASP A 253 -33.43 -7.90 20.85
C ASP A 253 -33.73 -8.44 19.43
N PRO A 254 -32.83 -9.23 18.85
CA PRO A 254 -31.60 -9.80 19.43
C PRO A 254 -30.33 -8.92 19.26
N LEU A 255 -30.46 -7.68 18.77
CA LEU A 255 -29.33 -6.81 18.44
C LEU A 255 -28.85 -5.94 19.62
N GLY A 256 -29.59 -5.91 20.72
CA GLY A 256 -29.23 -5.23 21.95
C GLY A 256 -27.99 -5.83 22.61
N LYS A 257 -27.05 -4.98 23.09
CA LYS A 257 -25.83 -5.44 23.70
C LYS A 257 -25.23 -4.41 24.63
N SER A 258 -24.88 -4.80 25.86
CA SER A 258 -24.10 -3.91 26.75
C SER A 258 -22.61 -3.86 26.32
N ALA A 259 -21.94 -2.76 26.69
CA ALA A 259 -20.51 -2.58 26.39
C ALA A 259 -19.61 -3.69 26.98
N HIS A 260 -19.97 -4.25 28.13
CA HIS A 260 -19.18 -5.26 28.80
C HIS A 260 -19.39 -6.68 28.27
N THR A 261 -20.40 -6.90 27.43
CA THR A 261 -20.67 -8.20 26.84
C THR A 261 -19.70 -8.48 25.71
N LYS A 262 -19.00 -9.63 25.79
CA LYS A 262 -18.10 -10.10 24.73
C LYS A 262 -18.90 -10.96 23.76
N ILE A 263 -18.87 -10.57 22.49
CA ILE A 263 -19.46 -11.34 21.41
C ILE A 263 -18.41 -11.49 20.31
N PRO A 264 -17.91 -12.70 20.06
CA PRO A 264 -16.95 -12.91 18.97
C PRO A 264 -17.56 -12.53 17.62
N ALA A 265 -16.94 -11.60 16.95
CA ALA A 265 -17.33 -11.17 15.61
C ALA A 265 -16.18 -11.46 14.63
N LYS A 266 -16.55 -11.89 13.43
CA LYS A 266 -15.61 -12.10 12.32
C LYS A 266 -16.21 -11.54 11.06
N PHE A 267 -15.34 -11.00 10.19
CA PHE A 267 -15.73 -10.69 8.83
C PHE A 267 -14.69 -11.22 7.85
N THR A 268 -15.16 -11.54 6.65
CA THR A 268 -14.31 -11.91 5.51
C THR A 268 -14.82 -11.18 4.29
N TYR A 269 -13.94 -10.44 3.64
CA TYR A 269 -14.16 -9.81 2.35
C TYR A 269 -13.22 -10.41 1.32
N GLU A 270 -13.77 -10.82 0.17
CA GLU A 270 -12.99 -11.33 -0.97
C GLU A 270 -13.35 -10.56 -2.23
N HIS A 271 -12.34 -10.29 -3.07
CA HIS A 271 -12.53 -9.60 -4.35
C HIS A 271 -11.53 -10.10 -5.39
N ASP A 272 -12.02 -10.53 -6.56
CA ASP A 272 -11.21 -11.07 -7.66
C ASP A 272 -11.09 -10.12 -8.87
N GLY A 273 -11.51 -8.88 -8.72
CA GLY A 273 -11.56 -7.87 -9.78
C GLY A 273 -12.95 -7.77 -10.46
N THR A 274 -13.78 -8.82 -10.40
CA THR A 274 -15.12 -8.84 -10.98
C THR A 274 -16.18 -9.18 -9.94
N HIS A 275 -15.89 -10.12 -9.06
CA HIS A 275 -16.78 -10.55 -7.98
C HIS A 275 -16.25 -10.09 -6.65
N ALA A 276 -17.17 -9.67 -5.79
CA ALA A 276 -16.89 -9.40 -4.39
C ALA A 276 -17.85 -10.18 -3.49
N SER A 277 -17.37 -10.59 -2.34
CA SER A 277 -18.21 -11.18 -1.29
C SER A 277 -17.83 -10.62 0.08
N LEU A 278 -18.83 -10.44 0.93
CA LEU A 278 -18.69 -10.04 2.33
C LEU A 278 -19.49 -11.00 3.19
N SER A 279 -18.83 -11.63 4.13
CA SER A 279 -19.45 -12.41 5.21
C SER A 279 -19.13 -11.77 6.54
N VAL A 280 -20.13 -11.56 7.38
CA VAL A 280 -19.98 -11.09 8.76
C VAL A 280 -20.73 -12.02 9.67
N SER A 281 -20.10 -12.46 10.75
CA SER A 281 -20.71 -13.27 11.80
C SER A 281 -20.41 -12.68 13.17
N ALA A 282 -21.45 -12.38 13.91
CA ALA A 282 -21.41 -11.96 15.32
C ALA A 282 -22.55 -12.65 16.08
N SER A 283 -22.49 -13.99 16.12
CA SER A 283 -23.53 -14.81 16.76
C SER A 283 -23.54 -14.59 18.28
N PRO A 284 -24.72 -14.47 18.92
CA PRO A 284 -26.07 -14.65 18.38
C PRO A 284 -26.71 -13.40 17.79
N LEU A 285 -26.00 -12.27 17.61
CA LEU A 285 -26.60 -11.03 17.18
C LEU A 285 -27.00 -11.04 15.70
N ILE A 286 -26.03 -11.26 14.83
CA ILE A 286 -26.21 -11.10 13.38
C ILE A 286 -25.27 -11.98 12.57
N ASN A 287 -25.78 -12.47 11.43
CA ASN A 287 -25.00 -13.10 10.38
C ASN A 287 -25.37 -12.48 9.03
N LEU A 288 -24.38 -11.99 8.30
CA LEU A 288 -24.55 -11.36 7.00
C LEU A 288 -23.76 -12.11 5.95
N ASN A 289 -24.31 -12.21 4.74
CA ASN A 289 -23.58 -12.74 3.58
C ASN A 289 -24.08 -12.00 2.33
N PHE A 290 -23.18 -11.28 1.67
CA PHE A 290 -23.45 -10.52 0.47
C PHE A 290 -22.49 -10.93 -0.65
N GLY A 291 -22.98 -10.88 -1.89
CA GLY A 291 -22.16 -11.12 -3.08
C GLY A 291 -22.52 -10.14 -4.19
N TRP A 292 -21.50 -9.57 -4.82
CA TRP A 292 -21.61 -8.61 -5.93
C TRP A 292 -20.88 -9.10 -7.16
N GLN A 293 -21.31 -8.60 -8.31
CA GLN A 293 -20.61 -8.69 -9.59
C GLN A 293 -20.62 -7.32 -10.23
N ALA A 294 -19.44 -6.76 -10.51
CA ALA A 294 -19.29 -5.43 -11.11
C ALA A 294 -20.22 -4.38 -10.44
N ASP A 295 -20.13 -4.22 -9.14
CA ASP A 295 -20.90 -3.29 -8.28
C ASP A 295 -22.41 -3.60 -8.17
N LYS A 296 -22.92 -4.66 -8.84
CA LYS A 296 -24.31 -5.08 -8.73
C LYS A 296 -24.47 -6.17 -7.67
N LEU A 297 -25.31 -5.93 -6.67
CA LEU A 297 -25.68 -6.94 -5.67
C LEU A 297 -26.38 -8.10 -6.36
N LEU A 298 -25.81 -9.31 -6.23
CA LEU A 298 -26.39 -10.55 -6.79
C LEU A 298 -27.20 -11.30 -5.75
N ARG A 299 -26.70 -11.34 -4.52
CA ARG A 299 -27.34 -12.06 -3.41
C ARG A 299 -27.03 -11.36 -2.10
N GLY A 300 -27.96 -11.45 -1.16
CA GLY A 300 -27.82 -10.99 0.21
C GLY A 300 -28.58 -11.90 1.15
N TYR A 301 -27.97 -12.18 2.31
CA TYR A 301 -28.59 -12.89 3.40
C TYR A 301 -28.32 -12.13 4.70
N ILE A 302 -29.36 -11.97 5.50
CA ILE A 302 -29.29 -11.36 6.83
C ILE A 302 -30.01 -12.31 7.79
N GLY A 303 -29.30 -12.86 8.74
CA GLY A 303 -29.84 -13.64 9.86
C GLY A 303 -29.70 -12.85 11.15
N LEU A 304 -30.76 -12.77 11.94
CA LEU A 304 -30.78 -12.10 13.23
C LEU A 304 -31.11 -13.15 14.32
N GLY A 305 -30.36 -13.11 15.42
CA GLY A 305 -30.63 -13.96 16.57
C GLY A 305 -30.30 -15.44 16.37
N ALA A 306 -29.35 -15.80 15.49
CA ALA A 306 -29.01 -17.17 15.16
C ALA A 306 -27.57 -17.54 15.57
#